data_028a24bb984b9c1161e5aa9778c0e545
#
_entry.id   028a24bb984b9c1161e5aa9778c0e545
#
_cell.length_a   1.000
_cell.length_b   1.000
_cell.length_c   1.000
_cell.angle_alpha   90.00
_cell.angle_beta   90.00
_cell.angle_gamma   90.00
#
_symmetry.space_group_name_H-M   'P 1'
#
loop_
_entity.id
_entity.type
_entity.pdbx_description
1 polymer ?
#
loop_
_entity_poly.entity_id
_entity_poly.type
_entity_poly.pdbx_seq_one_letter_code
_entity_poly.pdbx_strand_id
1 'polypeptide(L)'
;VKASLSSQIDNVKGLLSQYLPAAYQPMVDVALAQLMSKWFPENPGTDADGKLKPQTATPDIYGDLKTALGAVGMDLDQVLAGMGDNGKLIQATLQGISGKTLDTAYTEQGKNYGTNQAVEVFADGTFKLTKNLNFTLGIRGTYENQETGYSSSTVPSMFGAVLYHPTEGGAKVTAKDSYWSWVGRAALNYMIGRNNIYASVARGRRPGVLYFNNDPKDFETLDPEIIYSYEAGVKGSILEGRLNYDFCAYYYDWYNYQTSVFNATTSKFEYDDAGRAHSLGLEASISYSPCRYLNLFGNWSYIEGKFNEKDDNGNAQLYAGNRFRLTPKNSFAIGFDLNVPAGEKASFYLRPTYSWKSKVFFEESNESEFTQDAYGLLNFTAGYRFQPGKVYYEIGAANSP
;
A
#
# COMPACT_ATOMS: atom_id res chain seq x y z
N VAL A 1 -32.79 -7.67 -3.35
CA VAL A 1 -32.82 -6.70 -4.47
C VAL A 1 -34.26 -6.32 -4.80
N LYS A 2 -35.06 -7.24 -5.36
CA LYS A 2 -36.46 -6.98 -5.72
C LYS A 2 -37.27 -6.43 -4.53
N ALA A 3 -37.13 -7.02 -3.34
CA ALA A 3 -37.81 -6.58 -2.12
C ALA A 3 -37.38 -5.17 -1.68
N SER A 4 -36.09 -4.83 -1.78
CA SER A 4 -35.58 -3.51 -1.41
C SER A 4 -36.05 -2.42 -2.38
N LEU A 5 -36.03 -2.68 -3.70
CA LEU A 5 -36.52 -1.75 -4.68
C LEU A 5 -38.06 -1.63 -4.60
N SER A 6 -38.79 -2.75 -4.39
CA SER A 6 -40.22 -2.70 -4.12
C SER A 6 -40.54 -1.79 -2.93
N SER A 7 -39.80 -1.92 -1.81
CA SER A 7 -40.02 -1.06 -0.64
C SER A 7 -39.76 0.42 -0.93
N GLN A 8 -38.74 0.75 -1.74
CA GLN A 8 -38.48 2.14 -2.13
C GLN A 8 -39.58 2.68 -3.06
N ILE A 9 -40.06 1.86 -4.00
CA ILE A 9 -41.16 2.21 -4.90
C ILE A 9 -42.46 2.33 -4.12
N ASP A 10 -42.72 1.46 -3.14
CA ASP A 10 -43.89 1.57 -2.28
C ASP A 10 -43.86 2.86 -1.44
N ASN A 11 -42.70 3.29 -0.97
CA ASN A 11 -42.53 4.59 -0.32
C ASN A 11 -42.86 5.75 -1.29
N VAL A 12 -42.30 5.71 -2.52
CA VAL A 12 -42.61 6.71 -3.56
C VAL A 12 -44.11 6.70 -3.89
N LYS A 13 -44.73 5.52 -4.03
CA LYS A 13 -46.14 5.36 -4.21
C LYS A 13 -46.94 5.96 -3.05
N GLY A 14 -46.56 5.66 -1.80
CA GLY A 14 -47.20 6.23 -0.61
C GLY A 14 -47.16 7.75 -0.56
N LEU A 15 -46.05 8.33 -1.02
CA LEU A 15 -45.91 9.79 -1.15
C LEU A 15 -46.76 10.34 -2.32
N LEU A 16 -46.70 9.69 -3.47
CA LEU A 16 -47.51 10.10 -4.63
C LEU A 16 -49.00 10.03 -4.35
N SER A 17 -49.47 9.00 -3.60
CA SER A 17 -50.91 8.82 -3.29
C SER A 17 -51.49 9.94 -2.40
N GLN A 18 -50.64 10.67 -1.64
CA GLN A 18 -51.08 11.83 -0.86
C GLN A 18 -51.41 13.05 -1.71
N TYR A 19 -50.86 13.13 -2.93
CA TYR A 19 -51.00 14.26 -3.80
C TYR A 19 -51.83 13.96 -5.07
N LEU A 20 -52.12 12.65 -5.29
CA LEU A 20 -52.92 12.25 -6.45
C LEU A 20 -54.41 12.05 -6.10
N PRO A 21 -55.32 12.49 -6.96
CA PRO A 21 -56.71 12.17 -6.80
C PRO A 21 -56.94 10.63 -6.77
N ALA A 22 -57.83 10.16 -5.90
CA ALA A 22 -58.08 8.73 -5.71
C ALA A 22 -58.41 7.96 -6.99
N ALA A 23 -58.96 8.61 -8.00
CA ALA A 23 -59.24 8.03 -9.31
C ALA A 23 -58.02 7.57 -10.11
N TYR A 24 -56.82 8.16 -9.83
CA TYR A 24 -55.57 7.80 -10.53
C TYR A 24 -54.75 6.72 -9.82
N GLN A 25 -55.05 6.41 -8.56
CA GLN A 25 -54.29 5.42 -7.78
C GLN A 25 -54.24 4.03 -8.43
N PRO A 26 -55.38 3.46 -8.95
CA PRO A 26 -55.34 2.16 -9.62
C PRO A 26 -54.48 2.16 -10.89
N MET A 27 -54.41 3.29 -11.61
CA MET A 27 -53.59 3.42 -12.81
C MET A 27 -52.11 3.44 -12.48
N VAL A 28 -51.76 4.13 -11.40
CA VAL A 28 -50.36 4.13 -10.88
C VAL A 28 -49.96 2.72 -10.43
N ASP A 29 -50.83 1.99 -9.77
CA ASP A 29 -50.58 0.62 -9.34
C ASP A 29 -50.31 -0.31 -10.50
N VAL A 30 -51.08 -0.21 -11.58
CA VAL A 30 -50.88 -1.01 -12.81
C VAL A 30 -49.54 -0.63 -13.49
N ALA A 31 -49.27 0.67 -13.62
CA ALA A 31 -48.04 1.14 -14.23
C ALA A 31 -46.78 0.67 -13.44
N LEU A 32 -46.80 0.78 -12.12
CA LEU A 32 -45.72 0.30 -11.28
C LEU A 32 -45.54 -1.23 -11.33
N ALA A 33 -46.65 -1.99 -11.36
CA ALA A 33 -46.59 -3.44 -11.50
C ALA A 33 -45.97 -3.86 -12.84
N GLN A 34 -46.31 -3.16 -13.92
CA GLN A 34 -45.70 -3.40 -15.23
C GLN A 34 -44.22 -3.07 -15.26
N LEU A 35 -43.80 -1.97 -14.62
CA LEU A 35 -42.41 -1.60 -14.52
C LEU A 35 -41.62 -2.63 -13.68
N MET A 36 -42.17 -3.08 -12.55
CA MET A 36 -41.55 -4.13 -11.75
C MET A 36 -41.38 -5.43 -12.52
N SER A 37 -42.33 -5.82 -13.35
CA SER A 37 -42.20 -7.00 -14.21
C SER A 37 -41.19 -6.78 -15.35
N LYS A 38 -41.06 -5.56 -15.88
CA LYS A 38 -40.02 -5.19 -16.82
C LYS A 38 -38.60 -5.25 -16.20
N TRP A 39 -38.46 -4.71 -15.01
CA TRP A 39 -37.15 -4.67 -14.32
C TRP A 39 -36.74 -6.00 -13.68
N PHE A 40 -37.71 -6.82 -13.27
CA PHE A 40 -37.52 -8.14 -12.65
C PHE A 40 -38.35 -9.22 -13.32
N PRO A 41 -38.04 -9.60 -14.56
CA PRO A 41 -38.76 -10.65 -15.24
C PRO A 41 -38.68 -11.97 -14.45
N GLU A 42 -39.76 -12.71 -14.37
CA GLU A 42 -39.82 -13.98 -13.63
C GLU A 42 -38.87 -15.03 -14.21
N ASN A 43 -38.56 -14.93 -15.50
CA ASN A 43 -37.63 -15.81 -16.18
C ASN A 43 -36.68 -14.99 -17.08
N PRO A 44 -35.51 -14.57 -16.58
CA PRO A 44 -34.55 -13.82 -17.35
C PRO A 44 -33.91 -14.62 -18.51
N GLY A 45 -34.23 -15.94 -18.60
CA GLY A 45 -33.61 -16.86 -19.55
C GLY A 45 -32.26 -17.38 -19.08
N THR A 46 -31.72 -18.32 -19.84
CA THR A 46 -30.39 -18.86 -19.64
C THR A 46 -29.46 -18.45 -20.76
N ASP A 47 -28.15 -18.36 -20.47
CA ASP A 47 -27.10 -18.20 -21.49
C ASP A 47 -26.85 -19.54 -22.23
N ALA A 48 -25.87 -19.53 -23.13
CA ALA A 48 -25.48 -20.73 -23.88
C ALA A 48 -24.99 -21.89 -23.00
N ASP A 49 -24.52 -21.57 -21.79
CA ASP A 49 -24.01 -22.55 -20.81
C ASP A 49 -25.10 -23.03 -19.83
N GLY A 50 -26.34 -22.61 -20.02
CA GLY A 50 -27.48 -22.97 -19.17
C GLY A 50 -27.53 -22.23 -17.82
N LYS A 51 -26.71 -21.19 -17.61
CA LYS A 51 -26.79 -20.32 -16.44
C LYS A 51 -27.84 -19.25 -16.65
N LEU A 52 -28.56 -18.91 -15.56
CA LEU A 52 -29.47 -17.77 -15.58
C LEU A 52 -28.74 -16.52 -16.07
N LYS A 53 -29.28 -15.87 -17.09
CA LYS A 53 -28.72 -14.58 -17.56
C LYS A 53 -28.75 -13.58 -16.41
N PRO A 54 -27.65 -12.88 -16.13
CA PRO A 54 -27.66 -11.80 -15.19
C PRO A 54 -28.69 -10.75 -15.62
N GLN A 55 -29.38 -10.15 -14.67
CA GLN A 55 -30.26 -9.01 -14.92
C GLN A 55 -29.35 -7.81 -15.25
N THR A 56 -28.94 -7.72 -16.50
CA THR A 56 -28.07 -6.63 -17.00
C THR A 56 -28.81 -5.31 -17.22
N ALA A 57 -30.10 -5.27 -16.90
CA ALA A 57 -30.86 -4.06 -17.06
C ALA A 57 -30.34 -2.96 -16.13
N THR A 58 -29.88 -1.89 -16.71
CA THR A 58 -29.66 -0.60 -16.03
C THR A 58 -30.91 0.26 -16.33
N PRO A 59 -32.01 0.09 -15.57
CA PRO A 59 -33.24 0.77 -15.89
C PRO A 59 -33.10 2.27 -15.66
N ASP A 60 -33.55 3.06 -16.57
CA ASP A 60 -33.85 4.47 -16.34
C ASP A 60 -35.13 4.57 -15.51
N ILE A 61 -35.01 4.35 -14.19
CA ILE A 61 -36.17 4.29 -13.31
C ILE A 61 -37.00 5.55 -13.37
N TYR A 62 -36.35 6.72 -13.44
CA TYR A 62 -37.04 8.01 -13.57
C TYR A 62 -37.75 8.14 -14.90
N GLY A 63 -37.06 7.90 -16.02
CA GLY A 63 -37.62 7.97 -17.36
C GLY A 63 -38.70 6.92 -17.62
N ASP A 64 -38.52 5.71 -17.13
CA ASP A 64 -39.52 4.64 -17.21
C ASP A 64 -40.79 4.99 -16.45
N LEU A 65 -40.69 5.53 -15.22
CA LEU A 65 -41.82 6.03 -14.45
C LEU A 65 -42.52 7.18 -15.15
N LYS A 66 -41.75 8.15 -15.65
CA LYS A 66 -42.31 9.29 -16.40
C LYS A 66 -43.09 8.82 -17.63
N THR A 67 -42.54 7.85 -18.36
CA THR A 67 -43.22 7.27 -19.55
C THR A 67 -44.48 6.52 -19.16
N ALA A 68 -44.43 5.68 -18.13
CA ALA A 68 -45.58 4.89 -17.68
C ALA A 68 -46.71 5.77 -17.12
N LEU A 69 -46.40 6.80 -16.37
CA LEU A 69 -47.39 7.77 -15.86
C LEU A 69 -47.92 8.67 -16.98
N GLY A 70 -47.09 9.05 -17.95
CA GLY A 70 -47.50 9.78 -19.13
C GLY A 70 -48.53 9.03 -19.97
N ALA A 71 -48.43 7.68 -20.08
CA ALA A 71 -49.37 6.84 -20.75
C ALA A 71 -50.79 6.86 -20.14
N VAL A 72 -50.88 7.19 -18.85
CA VAL A 72 -52.16 7.35 -18.14
C VAL A 72 -52.57 8.81 -17.95
N GLY A 73 -51.93 9.71 -18.70
CA GLY A 73 -52.26 11.16 -18.75
C GLY A 73 -51.67 11.98 -17.58
N MET A 74 -50.68 11.45 -16.86
CA MET A 74 -50.02 12.17 -15.78
C MET A 74 -48.60 12.60 -16.14
N ASP A 75 -48.31 13.87 -15.87
CA ASP A 75 -46.95 14.40 -16.00
C ASP A 75 -46.23 14.30 -14.63
N LEU A 76 -45.26 13.37 -14.53
CA LEU A 76 -44.48 13.14 -13.28
C LEU A 76 -43.78 14.41 -12.82
N ASP A 77 -43.22 15.19 -13.71
CA ASP A 77 -42.47 16.40 -13.39
C ASP A 77 -43.39 17.47 -12.77
N GLN A 78 -44.61 17.61 -13.31
CA GLN A 78 -45.61 18.53 -12.76
C GLN A 78 -46.11 18.09 -11.38
N VAL A 79 -46.33 16.78 -11.22
CA VAL A 79 -46.72 16.22 -9.90
C VAL A 79 -45.62 16.49 -8.87
N LEU A 80 -44.38 16.17 -9.18
CA LEU A 80 -43.25 16.39 -8.29
C LEU A 80 -43.03 17.88 -7.99
N ALA A 81 -43.18 18.76 -8.98
CA ALA A 81 -43.11 20.21 -8.76
C ALA A 81 -44.18 20.71 -7.81
N GLY A 82 -45.37 20.15 -7.86
CA GLY A 82 -46.49 20.47 -6.95
C GLY A 82 -46.22 20.03 -5.48
N MET A 83 -45.35 19.08 -5.26
CA MET A 83 -44.95 18.56 -3.93
C MET A 83 -43.84 19.39 -3.26
N GLY A 84 -43.33 20.46 -3.89
CA GLY A 84 -42.31 21.33 -3.35
C GLY A 84 -40.98 20.58 -3.04
N ASP A 85 -40.44 20.76 -1.87
CA ASP A 85 -39.13 20.16 -1.50
C ASP A 85 -39.18 18.63 -1.40
N ASN A 86 -40.32 18.04 -1.01
CA ASN A 86 -40.50 16.59 -1.04
C ASN A 86 -40.43 16.05 -2.47
N GLY A 87 -41.00 16.75 -3.41
CA GLY A 87 -40.92 16.36 -4.83
C GLY A 87 -39.50 16.42 -5.39
N LYS A 88 -38.74 17.45 -5.04
CA LYS A 88 -37.29 17.52 -5.37
C LYS A 88 -36.52 16.35 -4.79
N LEU A 89 -36.79 15.96 -3.53
CA LEU A 89 -36.13 14.85 -2.89
C LEU A 89 -36.45 13.50 -3.59
N ILE A 90 -37.74 13.29 -3.92
CA ILE A 90 -38.18 12.11 -4.67
C ILE A 90 -37.50 12.07 -6.05
N GLN A 91 -37.50 13.19 -6.76
CA GLN A 91 -36.86 13.30 -8.08
C GLN A 91 -35.38 12.96 -8.02
N ALA A 92 -34.66 13.56 -7.07
CA ALA A 92 -33.24 13.28 -6.87
C ALA A 92 -32.97 11.80 -6.51
N THR A 93 -33.83 11.19 -5.70
CA THR A 93 -33.75 9.76 -5.34
C THR A 93 -33.95 8.88 -6.56
N LEU A 94 -35.00 9.10 -7.34
CA LEU A 94 -35.28 8.32 -8.55
C LEU A 94 -34.21 8.47 -9.62
N GLN A 95 -33.71 9.69 -9.82
CA GLN A 95 -32.57 9.93 -10.72
C GLN A 95 -31.29 9.30 -10.22
N GLY A 96 -31.04 9.32 -8.91
CA GLY A 96 -29.85 8.73 -8.29
C GLY A 96 -29.78 7.21 -8.41
N ILE A 97 -30.92 6.52 -8.55
CA ILE A 97 -30.99 5.06 -8.78
C ILE A 97 -31.10 4.69 -10.27
N SER A 98 -31.40 5.62 -11.14
CA SER A 98 -31.50 5.38 -12.59
C SER A 98 -30.11 5.10 -13.19
N GLY A 99 -30.05 4.20 -14.16
CA GLY A 99 -28.82 3.83 -14.86
C GLY A 99 -27.87 2.94 -14.06
N LYS A 100 -28.26 2.49 -12.87
CA LYS A 100 -27.50 1.53 -12.08
C LYS A 100 -27.96 0.10 -12.35
N THR A 101 -27.04 -0.88 -12.29
CA THR A 101 -27.43 -2.28 -12.45
C THR A 101 -28.24 -2.77 -11.25
N LEU A 102 -29.28 -3.53 -11.54
CA LEU A 102 -30.10 -4.26 -10.54
C LEU A 102 -29.48 -5.63 -10.21
N ASP A 103 -28.41 -6.00 -10.89
CA ASP A 103 -27.76 -7.28 -10.68
C ASP A 103 -27.07 -7.33 -9.32
N THR A 104 -27.25 -8.44 -8.59
CA THR A 104 -26.52 -8.71 -7.34
C THR A 104 -25.12 -9.24 -7.58
N ALA A 105 -24.88 -9.85 -8.73
CA ALA A 105 -23.58 -10.34 -9.16
C ALA A 105 -23.07 -9.43 -10.29
N TYR A 106 -22.29 -8.43 -9.93
CA TYR A 106 -21.67 -7.51 -10.88
C TYR A 106 -20.15 -7.55 -10.78
N THR A 107 -19.49 -7.22 -11.85
CA THR A 107 -18.04 -7.16 -11.92
C THR A 107 -17.60 -5.71 -12.04
N GLU A 108 -16.73 -5.30 -11.13
CA GLU A 108 -16.05 -4.03 -11.23
C GLU A 108 -14.67 -4.22 -11.87
N GLN A 109 -14.31 -3.38 -12.80
CA GLN A 109 -13.03 -3.42 -13.48
C GLN A 109 -12.47 -2.02 -13.65
N GLY A 110 -11.33 -1.78 -13.00
CA GLY A 110 -10.51 -0.59 -13.18
C GLY A 110 -9.14 -0.95 -13.72
N LYS A 111 -8.55 -0.05 -14.50
CA LYS A 111 -7.17 -0.16 -14.98
C LYS A 111 -6.42 1.11 -14.66
N ASN A 112 -5.30 0.96 -13.96
CA ASN A 112 -4.35 2.03 -13.72
C ASN A 112 -3.18 1.92 -14.70
N TYR A 113 -2.73 3.05 -15.19
CA TYR A 113 -1.61 3.17 -16.12
C TYR A 113 -0.58 4.10 -15.52
N GLY A 114 0.69 3.78 -15.68
CA GLY A 114 1.79 4.63 -15.23
C GLY A 114 2.89 4.65 -16.27
N THR A 115 3.42 5.84 -16.57
CA THR A 115 4.63 6.04 -17.36
C THR A 115 5.50 7.02 -16.62
N ASN A 116 6.73 6.63 -16.35
CA ASN A 116 7.73 7.51 -15.76
C ASN A 116 8.95 7.58 -16.67
N GLN A 117 9.36 8.78 -17.01
CA GLN A 117 10.55 9.08 -17.81
C GLN A 117 11.45 9.99 -16.99
N ALA A 118 12.73 9.64 -16.89
CA ALA A 118 13.70 10.45 -16.16
C ALA A 118 14.97 10.65 -16.98
N VAL A 119 15.52 11.85 -16.85
CA VAL A 119 16.86 12.19 -17.33
C VAL A 119 17.71 12.56 -16.13
N GLU A 120 18.86 11.91 -16.00
CA GLU A 120 19.74 12.08 -14.86
C GLU A 120 21.14 12.51 -15.29
N VAL A 121 21.72 13.45 -14.52
CA VAL A 121 23.12 13.81 -14.60
C VAL A 121 23.74 13.65 -13.24
N PHE A 122 24.86 12.96 -13.16
CA PHE A 122 25.53 12.72 -11.88
C PHE A 122 27.05 12.85 -11.99
N ALA A 123 27.66 13.17 -10.85
CA ALA A 123 29.09 13.12 -10.64
C ALA A 123 29.38 12.52 -9.27
N ASP A 124 30.37 11.63 -9.18
CA ASP A 124 30.82 11.01 -7.94
C ASP A 124 32.35 10.89 -7.98
N GLY A 125 33.01 11.27 -6.91
CA GLY A 125 34.44 11.24 -6.84
C GLY A 125 34.97 11.02 -5.43
N THR A 126 36.05 10.28 -5.31
CA THR A 126 36.78 10.08 -4.06
C THR A 126 38.16 10.73 -4.15
N PHE A 127 38.41 11.65 -3.23
CA PHE A 127 39.64 12.41 -3.09
C PHE A 127 40.48 11.84 -1.96
N LYS A 128 41.71 11.46 -2.25
CA LYS A 128 42.68 11.03 -1.24
C LYS A 128 43.29 12.26 -0.59
N LEU A 129 42.81 12.70 0.55
CA LEU A 129 43.31 13.87 1.27
C LEU A 129 44.67 13.60 1.91
N THR A 130 44.85 12.38 2.41
CA THR A 130 46.13 11.86 2.92
C THR A 130 46.29 10.38 2.54
N LYS A 131 47.37 9.74 2.98
CA LYS A 131 47.56 8.29 2.77
C LYS A 131 46.44 7.44 3.40
N ASN A 132 45.81 7.96 4.46
CA ASN A 132 44.84 7.23 5.26
C ASN A 132 43.44 7.86 5.26
N LEU A 133 43.28 9.10 4.76
CA LEU A 133 42.03 9.84 4.78
C LEU A 133 41.52 10.05 3.35
N ASN A 134 40.31 9.53 3.11
CA ASN A 134 39.58 9.73 1.85
C ASN A 134 38.33 10.57 2.12
N PHE A 135 38.03 11.48 1.20
CA PHE A 135 36.78 12.22 1.13
C PHE A 135 36.04 11.85 -0.15
N THR A 136 34.80 11.44 0.00
CA THR A 136 33.92 11.13 -1.14
C THR A 136 32.83 12.18 -1.23
N LEU A 137 32.58 12.68 -2.44
CA LEU A 137 31.48 13.59 -2.74
C LEU A 137 30.74 13.08 -3.98
N GLY A 138 29.42 12.98 -3.88
CA GLY A 138 28.56 12.59 -4.99
C GLY A 138 27.32 13.48 -5.05
N ILE A 139 26.91 13.81 -6.26
CA ILE A 139 25.68 14.57 -6.54
C ILE A 139 25.01 14.01 -7.79
N ARG A 140 23.69 13.99 -7.80
CA ARG A 140 22.85 13.64 -8.96
C ARG A 140 21.69 14.61 -9.04
N GLY A 141 21.48 15.18 -10.22
CA GLY A 141 20.28 15.92 -10.60
C GLY A 141 19.41 15.07 -11.51
N THR A 142 18.12 15.07 -11.29
CA THR A 142 17.14 14.28 -12.04
C THR A 142 15.99 15.19 -12.47
N TYR A 143 15.66 15.14 -13.76
CA TYR A 143 14.40 15.66 -14.29
C TYR A 143 13.46 14.48 -14.54
N GLU A 144 12.28 14.50 -13.93
CA GLU A 144 11.28 13.47 -14.09
C GLU A 144 10.03 14.02 -14.74
N ASN A 145 9.45 13.20 -15.62
CA ASN A 145 8.14 13.43 -16.23
C ASN A 145 7.29 12.18 -15.97
N GLN A 146 6.22 12.35 -15.21
CA GLN A 146 5.30 11.29 -14.81
C GLN A 146 3.96 11.49 -15.53
N GLU A 147 3.41 10.40 -16.04
CA GLU A 147 2.03 10.34 -16.54
C GLU A 147 1.32 9.20 -15.81
N THR A 148 0.21 9.49 -15.19
CA THR A 148 -0.73 8.49 -14.69
C THR A 148 -1.99 8.46 -15.53
N GLY A 149 -2.68 7.34 -15.53
CA GLY A 149 -3.95 7.22 -16.20
C GLY A 149 -4.87 6.22 -15.52
N TYR A 150 -6.15 6.41 -15.71
CA TYR A 150 -7.19 5.56 -15.18
C TYR A 150 -8.27 5.31 -16.22
N SER A 151 -8.83 4.10 -16.27
CA SER A 151 -10.02 3.79 -17.04
C SER A 151 -10.86 2.74 -16.31
N SER A 152 -12.17 2.87 -16.41
CA SER A 152 -13.11 1.90 -15.87
C SER A 152 -14.37 1.84 -16.71
N SER A 153 -14.80 0.62 -17.01
CA SER A 153 -16.08 0.32 -17.64
C SER A 153 -17.11 -0.24 -16.64
N THR A 154 -16.86 -0.04 -15.36
CA THR A 154 -17.75 -0.49 -14.29
C THR A 154 -19.14 0.14 -14.47
N VAL A 155 -20.18 -0.69 -14.42
CA VAL A 155 -21.56 -0.24 -14.29
C VAL A 155 -21.88 -0.19 -12.79
N PRO A 156 -22.18 1.00 -12.23
CA PRO A 156 -22.48 1.10 -10.79
C PRO A 156 -23.66 0.24 -10.40
N SER A 157 -23.53 -0.49 -9.27
CA SER A 157 -24.64 -1.22 -8.68
C SER A 157 -25.53 -0.30 -7.85
N MET A 158 -26.84 -0.58 -7.84
CA MET A 158 -27.77 0.10 -6.94
C MET A 158 -27.54 -0.25 -5.46
N PHE A 159 -26.93 -1.40 -5.19
CA PHE A 159 -26.86 -2.00 -3.85
C PHE A 159 -25.48 -2.05 -3.23
N GLY A 160 -24.46 -1.55 -3.91
CA GLY A 160 -23.10 -1.59 -3.44
C GLY A 160 -22.35 -0.27 -3.63
N ALA A 161 -21.33 -0.06 -2.78
CA ALA A 161 -20.37 1.00 -3.01
C ALA A 161 -19.59 0.68 -4.29
N VAL A 162 -19.33 1.70 -5.10
CA VAL A 162 -18.53 1.57 -6.32
C VAL A 162 -17.05 1.72 -5.91
N LEU A 163 -16.26 0.69 -6.15
CA LEU A 163 -14.82 0.72 -5.91
C LEU A 163 -14.06 1.37 -7.08
N TYR A 164 -14.55 1.12 -8.33
CA TYR A 164 -13.96 1.65 -9.56
C TYR A 164 -14.98 2.52 -10.28
N HIS A 165 -14.92 3.82 -10.06
CA HIS A 165 -15.83 4.77 -10.72
C HIS A 165 -15.64 4.77 -12.24
N PRO A 166 -16.73 4.71 -13.02
CA PRO A 166 -16.64 4.62 -14.47
C PRO A 166 -16.04 5.89 -15.08
N THR A 167 -15.27 5.72 -16.14
CA THR A 167 -14.88 6.79 -17.03
C THR A 167 -15.87 6.91 -18.17
N GLU A 168 -15.95 8.08 -18.81
CA GLU A 168 -16.86 8.31 -19.94
C GLU A 168 -16.55 7.31 -21.07
N GLY A 169 -17.55 6.49 -21.41
CA GLY A 169 -17.40 5.42 -22.40
C GLY A 169 -16.28 4.40 -22.11
N GLY A 170 -15.79 4.30 -20.87
CA GLY A 170 -14.64 3.45 -20.52
C GLY A 170 -13.29 4.00 -21.02
N ALA A 171 -13.25 5.25 -21.49
CA ALA A 171 -12.04 5.87 -22.03
C ALA A 171 -10.99 6.10 -20.95
N LYS A 172 -9.70 6.07 -21.33
CA LYS A 172 -8.58 6.40 -20.45
C LYS A 172 -8.56 7.91 -20.18
N VAL A 173 -8.60 8.32 -18.92
CA VAL A 173 -8.23 9.66 -18.47
C VAL A 173 -6.77 9.67 -18.06
N THR A 174 -6.08 10.81 -18.21
CA THR A 174 -4.65 10.94 -17.90
C THR A 174 -4.36 12.24 -17.18
N ALA A 175 -3.36 12.21 -16.30
CA ALA A 175 -2.76 13.38 -15.71
C ALA A 175 -1.24 13.29 -15.79
N LYS A 176 -0.57 14.43 -15.79
CA LYS A 176 0.89 14.53 -15.94
C LYS A 176 1.45 15.53 -14.96
N ASP A 177 2.65 15.23 -14.49
CA ASP A 177 3.46 16.15 -13.73
C ASP A 177 4.94 16.01 -14.09
N SER A 178 5.72 17.07 -13.90
CA SER A 178 7.16 17.04 -14.13
C SER A 178 7.87 17.95 -13.14
N TYR A 179 8.98 17.48 -12.62
CA TYR A 179 9.76 18.22 -11.62
C TYR A 179 11.25 17.91 -11.66
N TRP A 180 12.02 18.83 -11.10
CA TRP A 180 13.45 18.65 -10.85
C TRP A 180 13.69 18.22 -9.41
N SER A 181 14.65 17.33 -9.25
CA SER A 181 15.07 16.88 -7.93
C SER A 181 16.58 16.62 -7.91
N TRP A 182 17.15 16.55 -6.69
CA TRP A 182 18.55 16.20 -6.55
C TRP A 182 18.74 15.29 -5.34
N VAL A 183 19.78 14.46 -5.39
CA VAL A 183 20.29 13.68 -4.28
C VAL A 183 21.81 13.86 -4.21
N GLY A 184 22.39 13.61 -3.04
CA GLY A 184 23.83 13.77 -2.90
C GLY A 184 24.35 13.10 -1.64
N ARG A 185 25.67 12.90 -1.59
CA ARG A 185 26.35 12.33 -0.44
C ARG A 185 27.72 12.96 -0.22
N ALA A 186 28.11 13.06 1.03
CA ALA A 186 29.50 13.36 1.39
C ALA A 186 29.94 12.36 2.46
N ALA A 187 31.15 11.83 2.38
CA ALA A 187 31.68 10.88 3.32
C ALA A 187 33.17 11.07 3.57
N LEU A 188 33.57 10.89 4.83
CA LEU A 188 34.95 10.81 5.26
C LEU A 188 35.26 9.39 5.72
N ASN A 189 36.37 8.84 5.27
CA ASN A 189 36.85 7.52 5.65
C ASN A 189 38.31 7.61 6.08
N TYR A 190 38.60 7.18 7.31
CA TYR A 190 39.95 7.17 7.87
C TYR A 190 40.41 5.74 8.16
N MET A 191 41.48 5.32 7.50
CA MET A 191 42.03 3.96 7.60
C MET A 191 43.13 3.89 8.66
N ILE A 192 43.01 2.97 9.59
CA ILE A 192 44.03 2.65 10.62
C ILE A 192 44.36 1.16 10.49
N GLY A 193 45.41 0.84 9.74
CA GLY A 193 45.72 -0.55 9.41
C GLY A 193 44.57 -1.24 8.66
N ARG A 194 43.96 -2.22 9.28
CA ARG A 194 42.78 -2.95 8.73
C ARG A 194 41.45 -2.41 9.21
N ASN A 195 41.45 -1.26 9.87
CA ASN A 195 40.25 -0.66 10.43
C ASN A 195 39.90 0.63 9.71
N ASN A 196 38.61 0.88 9.54
CA ASN A 196 38.05 2.08 8.95
C ASN A 196 37.12 2.78 9.94
N ILE A 197 37.37 4.05 10.19
CA ILE A 197 36.45 4.94 10.89
C ILE A 197 35.83 5.83 9.80
N TYR A 198 34.51 5.97 9.81
CA TYR A 198 33.84 6.77 8.79
C TYR A 198 32.71 7.61 9.36
N ALA A 199 32.41 8.69 8.65
CA ALA A 199 31.22 9.47 8.85
C ALA A 199 30.67 9.89 7.48
N SER A 200 29.35 9.90 7.34
CA SER A 200 28.69 10.30 6.09
C SER A 200 27.43 11.10 6.34
N VAL A 201 27.10 11.94 5.39
CA VAL A 201 25.83 12.61 5.25
C VAL A 201 25.31 12.38 3.83
N ALA A 202 24.02 12.06 3.71
CA ALA A 202 23.39 11.90 2.42
C ALA A 202 22.00 12.50 2.40
N ARG A 203 21.61 12.98 1.24
CA ARG A 203 20.23 13.35 0.90
C ARG A 203 19.71 12.37 -0.13
N GLY A 204 18.72 11.59 0.27
CA GLY A 204 17.96 10.69 -0.60
C GLY A 204 16.57 11.25 -0.90
N ARG A 205 15.89 10.64 -1.87
CA ARG A 205 14.49 10.93 -2.16
C ARG A 205 13.73 9.70 -2.64
N ARG A 206 12.44 9.69 -2.42
CA ARG A 206 11.45 8.87 -3.11
C ARG A 206 10.66 9.79 -4.04
N PRO A 207 10.39 9.40 -5.29
CA PRO A 207 9.61 10.22 -6.21
C PRO A 207 8.24 10.60 -5.64
N GLY A 208 7.73 11.74 -6.08
CA GLY A 208 6.34 12.10 -5.86
C GLY A 208 5.39 11.09 -6.50
N VAL A 209 4.18 11.03 -6.02
CA VAL A 209 3.16 10.10 -6.51
C VAL A 209 2.05 10.87 -7.20
N LEU A 210 1.67 10.36 -8.36
CA LEU A 210 0.56 10.85 -9.17
C LEU A 210 -0.43 9.72 -9.33
N TYR A 211 -1.69 9.87 -8.89
CA TYR A 211 -2.65 8.79 -9.01
C TYR A 211 -4.11 9.26 -9.09
N PHE A 212 -4.96 8.41 -9.68
CA PHE A 212 -6.41 8.48 -9.56
C PHE A 212 -6.85 7.49 -8.49
N ASN A 213 -7.60 7.94 -7.50
CA ASN A 213 -8.10 7.10 -6.41
C ASN A 213 -9.31 6.25 -6.86
N ASN A 214 -9.12 5.46 -7.94
CA ASN A 214 -10.17 4.67 -8.61
C ASN A 214 -11.39 5.51 -9.06
N ASP A 215 -11.21 6.82 -9.21
CA ASP A 215 -12.21 7.77 -9.67
C ASP A 215 -11.55 8.76 -10.65
N PRO A 216 -12.13 8.96 -11.87
CA PRO A 216 -11.56 9.91 -12.83
C PRO A 216 -11.61 11.38 -12.36
N LYS A 217 -12.37 11.69 -11.32
CA LYS A 217 -12.48 13.03 -10.73
C LYS A 217 -11.64 13.21 -9.47
N ASP A 218 -11.14 12.12 -8.92
CA ASP A 218 -10.34 12.10 -7.69
C ASP A 218 -8.87 11.87 -8.05
N PHE A 219 -8.24 12.92 -8.53
CA PHE A 219 -6.83 12.95 -8.89
C PHE A 219 -6.02 13.60 -7.78
N GLU A 220 -5.01 12.91 -7.33
CA GLU A 220 -4.16 13.37 -6.24
C GLU A 220 -2.68 13.35 -6.60
N THR A 221 -1.94 14.22 -5.94
CA THR A 221 -0.48 14.33 -6.05
C THR A 221 0.14 14.35 -4.67
N LEU A 222 1.20 13.59 -4.48
CA LEU A 222 2.06 13.71 -3.30
C LEU A 222 3.42 14.24 -3.71
N ASP A 223 3.95 15.14 -2.90
CA ASP A 223 5.28 15.66 -3.06
C ASP A 223 6.35 14.55 -2.87
N PRO A 224 7.55 14.71 -3.44
CA PRO A 224 8.64 13.78 -3.19
C PRO A 224 8.97 13.68 -1.70
N GLU A 225 9.07 12.45 -1.20
CA GLU A 225 9.62 12.18 0.13
C GLU A 225 11.12 12.42 0.10
N ILE A 226 11.62 13.16 1.08
CA ILE A 226 13.04 13.49 1.23
C ILE A 226 13.57 12.89 2.53
N ILE A 227 14.73 12.26 2.46
CA ILE A 227 15.44 11.75 3.62
C ILE A 227 16.83 12.38 3.72
N TYR A 228 17.18 12.89 4.88
CA TYR A 228 18.54 13.18 5.26
C TYR A 228 19.07 12.09 6.17
N SER A 229 20.22 11.53 5.81
CA SER A 229 20.89 10.45 6.51
C SER A 229 22.22 10.97 7.06
N TYR A 230 22.43 10.76 8.35
CA TYR A 230 23.68 11.03 9.05
C TYR A 230 24.16 9.72 9.66
N GLU A 231 25.36 9.28 9.32
CA GLU A 231 25.89 8.01 9.80
C GLU A 231 27.34 8.16 10.22
N ALA A 232 27.72 7.50 11.29
CA ALA A 232 29.11 7.36 11.72
C ALA A 232 29.35 5.95 12.22
N GLY A 233 30.52 5.40 11.92
CA GLY A 233 30.80 4.04 12.29
C GLY A 233 32.29 3.69 12.27
N VAL A 234 32.55 2.50 12.78
CA VAL A 234 33.86 1.88 12.77
C VAL A 234 33.73 0.42 12.38
N LYS A 235 34.50 0.00 11.40
CA LYS A 235 34.57 -1.39 10.97
C LYS A 235 35.99 -1.83 10.73
N GLY A 236 36.23 -3.11 10.99
CA GLY A 236 37.61 -3.59 10.83
C GLY A 236 37.82 -5.01 11.24
N SER A 237 39.10 -5.33 11.31
CA SER A 237 39.60 -6.65 11.67
C SER A 237 40.82 -6.54 12.57
N ILE A 238 40.78 -7.25 13.68
CA ILE A 238 41.88 -7.35 14.66
C ILE A 238 42.23 -8.84 14.92
N LEU A 239 43.17 -9.09 15.78
CA LEU A 239 43.66 -10.44 16.09
C LEU A 239 44.07 -11.22 14.83
N GLU A 240 44.85 -10.58 13.94
CA GLU A 240 45.32 -11.18 12.69
C GLU A 240 44.17 -11.59 11.71
N GLY A 241 43.00 -10.95 11.81
CA GLY A 241 41.84 -11.27 10.97
C GLY A 241 40.85 -12.22 11.62
N ARG A 242 41.15 -12.71 12.84
CA ARG A 242 40.26 -13.63 13.54
C ARG A 242 39.02 -12.96 14.16
N LEU A 243 39.06 -11.68 14.47
CA LEU A 243 37.95 -10.91 14.97
C LEU A 243 37.61 -9.78 13.97
N ASN A 244 36.43 -9.87 13.38
CA ASN A 244 35.86 -8.82 12.51
C ASN A 244 34.71 -8.15 13.26
N TYR A 245 34.58 -6.85 13.09
CA TYR A 245 33.55 -6.05 13.73
C TYR A 245 33.07 -4.91 12.83
N ASP A 246 31.82 -4.53 13.04
CA ASP A 246 31.18 -3.36 12.41
C ASP A 246 30.22 -2.76 13.44
N PHE A 247 30.41 -1.48 13.76
CA PHE A 247 29.53 -0.70 14.63
C PHE A 247 29.17 0.59 13.92
N CYS A 248 27.89 0.87 13.83
CA CYS A 248 27.45 2.16 13.32
C CYS A 248 26.32 2.76 14.15
N ALA A 249 26.25 4.09 14.12
CA ALA A 249 25.15 4.88 14.63
C ALA A 249 24.64 5.75 13.49
N TYR A 250 23.32 5.87 13.36
CA TYR A 250 22.74 6.70 12.34
C TYR A 250 21.54 7.47 12.85
N TYR A 251 21.27 8.60 12.19
CA TYR A 251 20.09 9.41 12.37
C TYR A 251 19.50 9.74 11.00
N TYR A 252 18.22 9.46 10.84
CA TYR A 252 17.46 9.77 9.63
C TYR A 252 16.38 10.78 9.95
N ASP A 253 16.20 11.75 9.04
CA ASP A 253 15.17 12.80 9.13
C ASP A 253 14.40 12.82 7.80
N TRP A 254 13.10 12.52 7.87
CA TRP A 254 12.20 12.46 6.72
C TRP A 254 11.31 13.67 6.65
N TYR A 255 11.09 14.13 5.43
CA TYR A 255 10.12 15.12 5.04
C TYR A 255 9.16 14.51 4.05
N ASN A 256 7.85 14.82 4.16
CA ASN A 256 6.78 14.29 3.32
C ASN A 256 6.81 12.74 3.30
N TYR A 257 6.78 12.14 4.48
CA TYR A 257 6.84 10.68 4.62
C TYR A 257 5.61 10.04 3.96
N GLN A 258 5.82 9.42 2.79
CA GLN A 258 4.74 8.81 2.01
C GLN A 258 4.32 7.48 2.61
N THR A 259 3.06 7.38 2.99
CA THR A 259 2.45 6.15 3.49
C THR A 259 1.16 5.83 2.76
N SER A 260 0.54 4.70 3.09
CA SER A 260 -0.77 4.31 2.59
C SER A 260 -1.68 4.08 3.80
N VAL A 261 -2.79 4.79 3.83
CA VAL A 261 -3.76 4.80 4.93
C VAL A 261 -5.07 4.20 4.46
N PHE A 262 -5.71 3.39 5.29
CA PHE A 262 -7.06 2.93 5.03
C PHE A 262 -8.06 4.03 5.45
N ASN A 263 -8.76 4.61 4.47
CA ASN A 263 -9.83 5.56 4.72
C ASN A 263 -11.14 4.80 4.94
N ALA A 264 -11.61 4.77 6.18
CA ALA A 264 -12.84 4.05 6.55
C ALA A 264 -14.11 4.65 5.90
N THR A 265 -14.09 5.93 5.54
CA THR A 265 -15.23 6.60 4.90
C THR A 265 -15.37 6.17 3.44
N THR A 266 -14.26 6.08 2.71
CA THR A 266 -14.22 5.66 1.30
C THR A 266 -14.06 4.16 1.15
N SER A 267 -13.71 3.43 2.24
CA SER A 267 -13.34 2.01 2.25
C SER A 267 -12.20 1.68 1.28
N LYS A 268 -11.27 2.61 1.10
CA LYS A 268 -10.12 2.49 0.19
C LYS A 268 -8.81 2.74 0.91
N PHE A 269 -7.74 2.18 0.36
CA PHE A 269 -6.38 2.60 0.71
C PHE A 269 -6.01 3.81 -0.14
N GLU A 270 -5.65 4.89 0.52
CA GLU A 270 -5.25 6.15 -0.10
C GLU A 270 -3.77 6.40 0.22
N TYR A 271 -3.03 7.00 -0.70
CA TYR A 271 -1.68 7.47 -0.40
C TYR A 271 -1.80 8.77 0.39
N ASP A 272 -0.96 8.92 1.40
CA ASP A 272 -0.98 10.08 2.27
C ASP A 272 0.45 10.54 2.61
N ASP A 273 0.58 11.82 2.86
CA ASP A 273 1.78 12.42 3.45
C ASP A 273 1.61 12.45 4.98
N ALA A 274 2.28 11.53 5.65
CA ALA A 274 2.30 11.48 7.11
C ALA A 274 3.18 12.57 7.74
N GLY A 275 3.72 13.48 6.94
CA GLY A 275 4.50 14.63 7.37
C GLY A 275 5.96 14.29 7.64
N ARG A 276 6.45 14.72 8.80
CA ARG A 276 7.83 14.53 9.23
C ARG A 276 8.00 13.32 10.13
N ALA A 277 9.12 12.63 9.95
CA ALA A 277 9.50 11.51 10.78
C ALA A 277 11.01 11.48 11.01
N HIS A 278 11.45 10.79 12.05
CA HIS A 278 12.88 10.59 12.33
C HIS A 278 13.15 9.18 12.83
N SER A 279 14.40 8.75 12.68
CA SER A 279 14.86 7.48 13.25
C SER A 279 16.29 7.62 13.77
N LEU A 280 16.50 7.20 15.01
CA LEU A 280 17.82 6.97 15.58
C LEU A 280 18.07 5.46 15.61
N GLY A 281 19.22 5.03 15.08
CA GLY A 281 19.59 3.62 15.09
C GLY A 281 21.04 3.38 15.50
N LEU A 282 21.24 2.19 16.08
CA LEU A 282 22.54 1.63 16.40
C LEU A 282 22.61 0.21 15.83
N GLU A 283 23.69 -0.12 15.17
CA GLU A 283 23.93 -1.46 14.64
C GLU A 283 25.30 -1.98 15.08
N ALA A 284 25.35 -3.26 15.39
CA ALA A 284 26.57 -3.95 15.75
C ALA A 284 26.63 -5.31 15.09
N SER A 285 27.77 -5.66 14.53
CA SER A 285 28.07 -6.98 14.00
C SER A 285 29.46 -7.42 14.44
N ILE A 286 29.54 -8.65 14.93
CA ILE A 286 30.81 -9.27 15.36
C ILE A 286 30.90 -10.68 14.80
N SER A 287 32.08 -11.04 14.29
CA SER A 287 32.42 -12.39 13.91
C SER A 287 33.80 -12.74 14.42
N TYR A 288 33.92 -13.83 15.20
CA TYR A 288 35.15 -14.26 15.84
C TYR A 288 35.46 -15.72 15.54
N SER A 289 36.61 -15.95 14.95
CA SER A 289 37.14 -17.29 14.66
C SER A 289 38.31 -17.63 15.63
N PRO A 290 38.02 -18.16 16.82
CA PRO A 290 39.08 -18.55 17.79
C PRO A 290 40.05 -19.60 17.24
N CYS A 291 39.54 -20.46 16.37
CA CYS A 291 40.32 -21.44 15.65
C CYS A 291 39.71 -21.71 14.25
N ARG A 292 40.40 -22.50 13.41
CA ARG A 292 39.99 -22.81 12.04
C ARG A 292 38.68 -23.61 11.92
N TYR A 293 38.19 -24.15 13.03
CA TYR A 293 37.02 -25.01 13.06
C TYR A 293 35.74 -24.32 13.55
N LEU A 294 35.89 -23.18 14.23
CA LEU A 294 34.80 -22.50 14.90
C LEU A 294 34.77 -21.02 14.53
N ASN A 295 33.62 -20.56 14.08
CA ASN A 295 33.33 -19.14 13.95
C ASN A 295 32.08 -18.82 14.80
N LEU A 296 32.19 -17.84 15.66
CA LEU A 296 31.12 -17.29 16.49
C LEU A 296 30.67 -16.00 15.84
N PHE A 297 29.36 -15.74 15.75
CA PHE A 297 28.87 -14.48 15.20
C PHE A 297 27.68 -13.94 15.99
N GLY A 298 27.53 -12.63 15.94
CA GLY A 298 26.40 -11.92 16.52
C GLY A 298 26.13 -10.63 15.79
N ASN A 299 24.84 -10.33 15.58
CA ASN A 299 24.36 -9.07 15.04
C ASN A 299 23.31 -8.51 15.99
N TRP A 300 23.32 -7.21 16.21
CA TRP A 300 22.32 -6.52 17.00
C TRP A 300 21.95 -5.20 16.34
N SER A 301 20.67 -4.85 16.38
CA SER A 301 20.19 -3.54 15.95
C SER A 301 19.20 -2.95 16.96
N TYR A 302 19.31 -1.65 17.15
CA TYR A 302 18.37 -0.81 17.87
C TYR A 302 17.88 0.27 16.92
N ILE A 303 16.55 0.41 16.82
CA ILE A 303 15.92 1.38 15.93
C ILE A 303 14.79 2.09 16.70
N GLU A 304 14.88 3.39 16.84
CA GLU A 304 13.82 4.24 17.35
C GLU A 304 13.33 5.18 16.26
N GLY A 305 12.44 4.67 15.41
CA GLY A 305 11.77 5.41 14.34
C GLY A 305 10.39 5.86 14.78
N LYS A 306 10.10 7.17 14.61
CA LYS A 306 8.85 7.80 15.03
C LYS A 306 8.44 8.91 14.08
N PHE A 307 7.14 9.12 13.97
CA PHE A 307 6.58 10.36 13.42
C PHE A 307 6.78 11.51 14.40
N ASN A 308 7.09 12.69 13.89
CA ASN A 308 7.25 13.88 14.71
C ASN A 308 5.90 14.29 15.31
N GLU A 309 5.92 15.01 16.44
CA GLU A 309 4.71 15.54 17.08
C GLU A 309 4.01 16.57 16.19
N LYS A 310 4.80 17.34 15.45
CA LYS A 310 4.33 18.48 14.64
C LYS A 310 4.99 18.50 13.27
N ASP A 311 4.25 19.01 12.28
CA ASP A 311 4.75 19.37 10.95
C ASP A 311 5.62 20.65 10.99
N ASP A 312 6.12 21.09 9.85
CA ASP A 312 6.94 22.30 9.72
C ASP A 312 6.17 23.59 9.99
N ASN A 313 4.83 23.56 10.00
CA ASN A 313 3.95 24.68 10.31
C ASN A 313 3.53 24.72 11.79
N GLY A 314 3.95 23.72 12.58
CA GLY A 314 3.61 23.59 13.99
C GLY A 314 2.27 22.91 14.29
N ASN A 315 1.60 22.34 13.28
CA ASN A 315 0.37 21.57 13.46
C ASN A 315 0.68 20.14 13.92
N ALA A 316 -0.23 19.55 14.69
CA ALA A 316 -0.12 18.14 15.06
C ALA A 316 -0.24 17.24 13.82
N GLN A 317 0.63 16.23 13.72
CA GLN A 317 0.59 15.25 12.63
C GLN A 317 -0.37 14.10 12.93
N LEU A 318 -0.86 13.43 11.89
CA LEU A 318 -1.81 12.31 12.00
C LEU A 318 -1.31 11.20 12.92
N TYR A 319 -0.01 10.85 12.80
CA TYR A 319 0.61 9.79 13.58
C TYR A 319 1.61 10.31 14.63
N ALA A 320 1.37 11.52 15.17
CA ALA A 320 2.25 12.19 16.13
C ALA A 320 2.77 11.25 17.23
N GLY A 321 4.09 11.11 17.34
CA GLY A 321 4.77 10.27 18.32
C GLY A 321 4.69 8.76 18.10
N ASN A 322 3.92 8.27 17.13
CA ASN A 322 3.78 6.86 16.82
C ASN A 322 5.07 6.30 16.20
N ARG A 323 5.30 5.02 16.43
CA ARG A 323 6.44 4.29 15.89
C ARG A 323 6.15 3.78 14.47
N PHE A 324 7.21 3.64 13.68
CA PHE A 324 7.09 3.03 12.35
C PHE A 324 6.56 1.60 12.44
N ARG A 325 5.67 1.26 11.50
CA ARG A 325 5.18 -0.11 11.35
C ARG A 325 6.31 -1.06 10.97
N LEU A 326 6.15 -2.35 11.29
CA LEU A 326 7.05 -3.45 10.98
C LEU A 326 8.51 -3.25 11.42
N THR A 327 8.75 -2.29 12.34
CA THR A 327 10.08 -1.91 12.81
C THR A 327 10.25 -2.30 14.28
N PRO A 328 10.90 -3.44 14.57
CA PRO A 328 11.18 -3.81 15.95
C PRO A 328 12.21 -2.85 16.56
N LYS A 329 11.97 -2.39 17.79
CA LYS A 329 12.91 -1.49 18.49
C LYS A 329 14.27 -2.14 18.74
N ASN A 330 14.28 -3.45 19.01
CA ASN A 330 15.49 -4.25 19.14
C ASN A 330 15.35 -5.54 18.36
N SER A 331 16.41 -5.93 17.69
CA SER A 331 16.55 -7.25 17.11
C SER A 331 17.99 -7.75 17.26
N PHE A 332 18.17 -9.05 17.43
CA PHE A 332 19.50 -9.65 17.39
C PHE A 332 19.45 -11.06 16.82
N ALA A 333 20.60 -11.49 16.31
CA ALA A 333 20.88 -12.88 15.97
C ALA A 333 22.26 -13.26 16.47
N ILE A 334 22.36 -14.41 17.12
CA ILE A 334 23.62 -14.98 17.57
C ILE A 334 23.71 -16.42 17.11
N GLY A 335 24.90 -16.87 16.82
CA GLY A 335 25.13 -18.25 16.40
C GLY A 335 26.60 -18.61 16.30
N PHE A 336 26.81 -19.81 15.86
CA PHE A 336 28.17 -20.27 15.53
C PHE A 336 28.16 -21.23 14.30
N ASP A 337 29.29 -21.30 13.64
CA ASP A 337 29.57 -22.28 12.58
C ASP A 337 30.76 -23.16 13.08
N LEU A 338 30.43 -24.39 13.39
CA LEU A 338 31.39 -25.40 13.75
C LEU A 338 31.58 -26.35 12.58
N ASN A 339 32.83 -26.57 12.16
CA ASN A 339 33.19 -27.51 11.11
C ASN A 339 34.43 -28.30 11.52
N VAL A 340 34.22 -29.52 12.03
CA VAL A 340 35.27 -30.37 12.58
C VAL A 340 35.65 -31.46 11.58
N PRO A 341 36.90 -31.52 11.11
CA PRO A 341 37.36 -32.61 10.26
C PRO A 341 37.24 -34.00 10.94
N ALA A 342 36.79 -34.96 10.19
CA ALA A 342 36.70 -36.38 10.55
C ALA A 342 37.61 -37.19 9.62
N GLY A 343 38.94 -37.03 9.78
CA GLY A 343 39.93 -37.53 8.87
C GLY A 343 40.18 -36.61 7.66
N GLU A 344 40.83 -37.13 6.60
CA GLU A 344 41.27 -36.31 5.46
C GLU A 344 40.12 -35.94 4.48
N LYS A 345 39.04 -36.71 4.47
CA LYS A 345 38.01 -36.65 3.43
C LYS A 345 36.61 -36.38 3.98
N ALA A 346 36.50 -36.10 5.27
CA ALA A 346 35.21 -35.92 5.90
C ALA A 346 35.23 -34.81 6.92
N SER A 347 34.06 -34.25 7.22
CA SER A 347 33.84 -33.27 8.30
C SER A 347 32.42 -33.33 8.85
N PHE A 348 32.28 -33.07 10.11
CA PHE A 348 31.02 -32.76 10.78
C PHE A 348 30.83 -31.25 10.84
N TYR A 349 29.59 -30.79 10.60
CA TYR A 349 29.25 -29.37 10.79
C TYR A 349 28.01 -29.22 11.66
N LEU A 350 27.97 -28.09 12.39
CA LEU A 350 26.84 -27.68 13.21
C LEU A 350 26.74 -26.16 13.18
N ARG A 351 25.54 -25.64 12.85
CA ARG A 351 25.26 -24.22 12.66
C ARG A 351 23.95 -23.80 13.33
N PRO A 352 23.90 -23.65 14.64
CA PRO A 352 22.73 -23.06 15.30
C PRO A 352 22.74 -21.55 15.14
N THR A 353 21.54 -20.98 15.00
CA THR A 353 21.32 -19.52 15.03
C THR A 353 20.06 -19.24 15.84
N TYR A 354 20.20 -18.44 16.88
CA TYR A 354 19.06 -17.89 17.61
C TYR A 354 18.86 -16.45 17.19
N SER A 355 17.65 -16.11 16.76
CA SER A 355 17.23 -14.75 16.43
C SER A 355 16.07 -14.32 17.31
N TRP A 356 16.05 -13.05 17.68
CA TRP A 356 15.00 -12.46 18.49
C TRP A 356 14.64 -11.07 17.98
N LYS A 357 13.35 -10.73 18.06
CA LYS A 357 12.81 -9.41 17.73
C LYS A 357 11.88 -8.94 18.83
N SER A 358 11.94 -7.64 19.16
CA SER A 358 10.97 -7.01 20.05
C SER A 358 9.62 -6.82 19.34
N LYS A 359 8.59 -6.44 20.10
CA LYS A 359 7.25 -6.13 19.62
C LYS A 359 7.28 -5.19 18.40
N VAL A 360 6.44 -5.48 17.40
CA VAL A 360 6.21 -4.65 16.22
C VAL A 360 4.73 -4.28 16.11
N PHE A 361 4.46 -3.16 15.46
CA PHE A 361 3.14 -2.73 15.04
C PHE A 361 2.97 -3.00 13.54
N PHE A 362 1.79 -3.38 13.10
CA PHE A 362 1.51 -3.62 11.67
C PHE A 362 1.02 -2.36 10.95
N GLU A 363 0.58 -1.36 11.72
CA GLU A 363 0.03 -0.10 11.20
C GLU A 363 0.68 1.10 11.90
N GLU A 364 0.63 2.27 11.25
CA GLU A 364 1.15 3.53 11.77
C GLU A 364 0.34 4.07 12.95
N SER A 365 -0.92 3.66 13.10
CA SER A 365 -1.78 4.01 14.24
C SER A 365 -1.27 3.44 15.56
N ASN A 366 -0.42 2.41 15.54
CA ASN A 366 0.13 1.69 16.69
C ASN A 366 -0.95 1.10 17.62
N GLU A 367 -2.11 0.73 17.06
CA GLU A 367 -3.18 0.09 17.82
C GLU A 367 -2.75 -1.29 18.35
N SER A 368 -3.22 -1.61 19.56
CA SER A 368 -2.82 -2.83 20.27
C SER A 368 -3.27 -4.11 19.59
N GLU A 369 -4.36 -4.06 18.84
CA GLU A 369 -4.97 -5.17 18.10
C GLU A 369 -4.10 -5.58 16.90
N PHE A 370 -3.34 -4.65 16.32
CA PHE A 370 -2.50 -4.85 15.14
C PHE A 370 -1.03 -4.92 15.51
N THR A 371 -0.68 -5.86 16.40
CA THR A 371 0.71 -6.03 16.87
C THR A 371 1.14 -7.49 16.88
N GLN A 372 2.44 -7.68 16.79
CA GLN A 372 3.12 -8.94 17.09
C GLN A 372 3.99 -8.73 18.33
N ASP A 373 3.77 -9.49 19.37
CA ASP A 373 4.64 -9.50 20.55
C ASP A 373 6.04 -10.00 20.21
N ALA A 374 6.99 -9.70 21.10
CA ALA A 374 8.36 -10.14 20.95
C ALA A 374 8.46 -11.68 20.86
N TYR A 375 9.29 -12.16 19.97
CA TYR A 375 9.51 -13.60 19.78
C TYR A 375 10.94 -13.92 19.42
N GLY A 376 11.33 -15.17 19.64
CA GLY A 376 12.62 -15.72 19.24
C GLY A 376 12.46 -17.01 18.46
N LEU A 377 13.38 -17.23 17.54
CA LEU A 377 13.46 -18.44 16.71
C LEU A 377 14.83 -19.06 16.85
N LEU A 378 14.86 -20.36 17.08
CA LEU A 378 16.09 -21.15 17.06
C LEU A 378 16.10 -22.00 15.77
N ASN A 379 17.06 -21.72 14.90
CA ASN A 379 17.33 -22.50 13.72
C ASN A 379 18.63 -23.27 13.90
N PHE A 380 18.71 -24.47 13.38
CA PHE A 380 19.96 -25.19 13.33
C PHE A 380 20.07 -26.02 12.04
N THR A 381 21.32 -26.22 11.61
CA THR A 381 21.67 -27.17 10.57
C THR A 381 22.85 -27.99 11.07
N ALA A 382 22.76 -29.30 10.98
CA ALA A 382 23.82 -30.21 11.35
C ALA A 382 23.99 -31.28 10.27
N GLY A 383 25.20 -31.71 10.02
CA GLY A 383 25.41 -32.75 9.03
C GLY A 383 26.84 -33.26 8.96
N TYR A 384 27.01 -34.23 8.09
CA TYR A 384 28.27 -34.87 7.80
C TYR A 384 28.56 -34.79 6.30
N ARG A 385 29.76 -34.35 5.95
CA ARG A 385 30.29 -34.28 4.58
C ARG A 385 31.35 -35.31 4.37
N PHE A 386 31.30 -36.01 3.24
CA PHE A 386 32.28 -36.97 2.86
C PHE A 386 32.64 -36.86 1.39
N GLN A 387 33.94 -36.73 1.09
CA GLN A 387 34.47 -36.56 -0.26
C GLN A 387 35.52 -37.63 -0.55
N PRO A 388 35.13 -38.84 -0.95
CA PRO A 388 36.07 -39.94 -1.21
C PRO A 388 36.91 -39.81 -2.49
N GLY A 389 36.67 -38.78 -3.29
CA GLY A 389 37.38 -38.49 -4.54
C GLY A 389 36.90 -37.15 -5.12
N LYS A 390 36.45 -37.19 -6.40
CA LYS A 390 35.85 -35.98 -7.03
C LYS A 390 34.36 -35.82 -6.72
N VAL A 391 33.73 -36.79 -6.11
CA VAL A 391 32.31 -36.79 -5.73
C VAL A 391 32.17 -36.38 -4.28
N TYR A 392 31.18 -35.55 -4.04
CA TYR A 392 30.85 -34.98 -2.74
C TYR A 392 29.51 -35.52 -2.27
N TYR A 393 29.46 -36.00 -1.05
CA TYR A 393 28.24 -36.50 -0.39
C TYR A 393 27.97 -35.69 0.87
N GLU A 394 26.72 -35.33 1.10
CA GLU A 394 26.28 -34.65 2.30
C GLU A 394 25.01 -35.29 2.84
N ILE A 395 25.00 -35.58 4.12
CA ILE A 395 23.81 -35.97 4.86
C ILE A 395 23.67 -35.02 6.02
N GLY A 396 22.52 -34.36 6.13
CA GLY A 396 22.27 -33.38 7.16
C GLY A 396 20.82 -33.30 7.58
N ALA A 397 20.59 -32.62 8.69
CA ALA A 397 19.28 -32.26 9.19
C ALA A 397 19.24 -30.76 9.48
N ALA A 398 18.11 -30.15 9.18
CA ALA A 398 17.82 -28.75 9.53
C ALA A 398 16.39 -28.68 10.05
N ASN A 399 16.14 -27.80 11.02
CA ASN A 399 14.77 -27.41 11.31
C ASN A 399 14.32 -26.37 10.29
N SER A 400 13.06 -26.47 9.88
CA SER A 400 12.38 -25.39 9.17
C SER A 400 11.56 -24.58 10.17
N PRO A 401 11.59 -23.25 10.14
CA PRO A 401 10.80 -22.41 11.04
C PRO A 401 9.31 -22.56 10.80
#